data_92fc5d1a01fbd5e7d485c8d40206888b
#
_entry.id   92fc5d1a01fbd5e7d485c8d40206888b
#
_cell.length_a   1.000
_cell.length_b   1.000
_cell.length_c   1.000
_cell.angle_alpha   90.00
_cell.angle_beta   90.00
_cell.angle_gamma   90.00
#
_symmetry.space_group_name_H-M   'P 1'
#
loop_
_entity.id
_entity.type
_entity.pdbx_description
1 polymer ?
#
loop_
_entity_poly.entity_id
_entity_poly.type
_entity_poly.pdbx_seq_one_letter_code
_entity_poly.pdbx_strand_id
1 'polypeptide(L)'
;MSHTIWEVNGKSFEFDATDADDCERYESAVEKLRKKELNIKKDGKESEIIRAFCKMFRDFFDDVLGEGASETIFTGKKTSIAVYLEIYEDFLAFVRGQKDGMNELFIKYQPNRQQRRTAAKTKK
;
A
#
# COMPACT_ATOMS: atom_id res chain seq x y z
N MET A 1 21.44 4.88 -0.81
CA MET A 1 20.18 5.18 -0.16
C MET A 1 19.07 4.32 -0.73
N SER A 2 18.30 3.72 0.12
CA SER A 2 17.29 2.77 -0.35
C SER A 2 15.90 3.39 -0.31
N HIS A 3 15.21 3.36 -1.46
CA HIS A 3 13.81 3.77 -1.53
C HIS A 3 12.87 2.61 -1.21
N THR A 4 13.44 1.49 -0.73
CA THR A 4 12.69 0.29 -0.42
C THR A 4 12.50 0.06 1.08
N ILE A 5 12.95 1.00 1.90
CA ILE A 5 12.80 0.90 3.35
C ILE A 5 11.71 1.85 3.82
N TRP A 6 10.69 1.29 4.46
CA TRP A 6 9.61 2.06 5.07
C TRP A 6 9.82 2.07 6.57
N GLU A 7 9.88 3.26 7.14
CA GLU A 7 10.09 3.41 8.58
C GLU A 7 8.81 3.86 9.25
N VAL A 8 8.48 3.19 10.34
CA VAL A 8 7.26 3.48 11.07
C VAL A 8 7.46 3.09 12.54
N ASN A 9 7.09 3.99 13.44
CA ASN A 9 7.14 3.73 14.88
C ASN A 9 8.49 3.19 15.32
N GLY A 10 9.58 3.76 14.79
CA GLY A 10 10.94 3.34 15.13
C GLY A 10 11.35 2.00 14.56
N LYS A 11 10.56 1.43 13.68
CA LYS A 11 10.85 0.15 13.04
C LYS A 11 11.04 0.36 11.54
N SER A 12 11.78 -0.55 10.92
CA SER A 12 12.05 -0.49 9.48
C SER A 12 11.55 -1.76 8.82
N PHE A 13 10.91 -1.59 7.68
CA PHE A 13 10.44 -2.71 6.87
C PHE A 13 10.91 -2.53 5.45
N GLU A 14 11.36 -3.61 4.84
CA GLU A 14 11.75 -3.55 3.44
C GLU A 14 10.56 -3.93 2.57
N PHE A 15 10.26 -3.10 1.59
CA PHE A 15 9.19 -3.36 0.65
C PHE A 15 9.49 -2.63 -0.66
N ASP A 16 9.48 -3.37 -1.76
CA ASP A 16 9.82 -2.82 -3.06
C ASP A 16 8.64 -3.06 -4.02
N ALA A 17 7.82 -2.04 -4.22
CA ALA A 17 6.65 -2.16 -5.09
C ALA A 17 7.04 -2.32 -6.57
N THR A 18 8.32 -2.15 -6.90
CA THR A 18 8.79 -2.38 -8.26
C THR A 18 9.25 -3.83 -8.47
N ASP A 19 9.30 -4.61 -7.39
CA ASP A 19 9.56 -6.05 -7.47
C ASP A 19 8.24 -6.76 -7.73
N ALA A 20 8.24 -7.69 -8.68
CA ALA A 20 7.00 -8.33 -9.10
C ALA A 20 6.28 -9.05 -7.96
N ASP A 21 7.04 -9.76 -7.12
CA ASP A 21 6.44 -10.52 -6.04
C ASP A 21 5.89 -9.60 -4.95
N ASP A 22 6.63 -8.56 -4.60
CA ASP A 22 6.16 -7.60 -3.60
C ASP A 22 4.94 -6.86 -4.14
N CYS A 23 4.96 -6.48 -5.40
CA CYS A 23 3.83 -5.79 -6.02
C CYS A 23 2.59 -6.67 -6.00
N GLU A 24 2.75 -7.96 -6.31
CA GLU A 24 1.62 -8.88 -6.31
C GLU A 24 1.04 -9.05 -4.91
N ARG A 25 1.90 -9.13 -3.89
CA ARG A 25 1.42 -9.20 -2.52
C ARG A 25 0.64 -7.96 -2.14
N TYR A 26 1.12 -6.80 -2.57
CA TYR A 26 0.44 -5.54 -2.30
C TYR A 26 -0.93 -5.51 -2.97
N GLU A 27 -0.99 -5.89 -4.24
CA GLU A 27 -2.25 -5.92 -4.97
C GLU A 27 -3.26 -6.85 -4.31
N SER A 28 -2.80 -8.02 -3.90
CA SER A 28 -3.64 -8.99 -3.22
C SER A 28 -4.13 -8.47 -1.88
N ALA A 29 -3.24 -7.81 -1.13
CA ALA A 29 -3.60 -7.27 0.18
C ALA A 29 -4.63 -6.15 0.05
N VAL A 30 -4.48 -5.30 -0.95
CA VAL A 30 -5.45 -4.23 -1.20
C VAL A 30 -6.81 -4.81 -1.54
N GLU A 31 -6.84 -5.84 -2.38
CA GLU A 31 -8.10 -6.46 -2.76
C GLU A 31 -8.79 -7.09 -1.56
N LYS A 32 -8.03 -7.79 -0.72
CA LYS A 32 -8.59 -8.38 0.50
C LYS A 32 -9.11 -7.31 1.44
N LEU A 33 -8.39 -6.21 1.57
CA LEU A 33 -8.81 -5.12 2.43
C LEU A 33 -10.14 -4.55 1.96
N ARG A 34 -10.30 -4.34 0.66
CA ARG A 34 -11.54 -3.80 0.11
C ARG A 34 -12.72 -4.74 0.39
N LYS A 35 -12.51 -6.04 0.25
CA LYS A 35 -13.57 -7.01 0.54
C LYS A 35 -13.95 -6.98 2.01
N LYS A 36 -12.96 -6.89 2.90
CA LYS A 36 -13.24 -6.83 4.32
C LYS A 36 -13.98 -5.56 4.68
N GLU A 37 -13.61 -4.44 4.07
CA GLU A 37 -14.28 -3.18 4.33
C GLU A 37 -15.76 -3.26 3.96
N LEU A 38 -16.06 -3.88 2.83
CA LEU A 38 -17.45 -4.03 2.41
C LEU A 38 -18.26 -4.90 3.35
N ASN A 39 -17.59 -5.82 4.05
CA ASN A 39 -18.26 -6.75 4.95
C ASN A 39 -18.34 -6.26 6.40
N ILE A 40 -17.73 -5.13 6.71
CA ILE A 40 -17.83 -4.58 8.06
C ILE A 40 -19.21 -4.02 8.29
N LYS A 41 -19.89 -4.54 9.32
CA LYS A 41 -21.20 -4.03 9.69
C LYS A 41 -21.05 -2.67 10.34
N LYS A 42 -21.82 -1.71 9.87
CA LYS A 42 -21.73 -0.35 10.36
C LYS A 42 -22.92 0.08 11.20
N ASP A 43 -23.73 -0.89 11.60
CA ASP A 43 -24.93 -0.64 12.41
C ASP A 43 -24.79 -1.10 13.85
N GLY A 44 -23.59 -1.54 14.25
CA GLY A 44 -23.34 -1.97 15.63
C GLY A 44 -22.80 -0.83 16.47
N LYS A 45 -22.21 -1.20 17.60
CA LYS A 45 -21.59 -0.21 18.47
C LYS A 45 -20.36 0.39 17.78
N GLU A 46 -20.16 1.67 17.98
CA GLU A 46 -19.00 2.34 17.38
C GLU A 46 -17.68 1.67 17.76
N SER A 47 -17.56 1.25 19.02
CA SER A 47 -16.32 0.60 19.45
C SER A 47 -16.05 -0.68 18.69
N GLU A 48 -17.11 -1.42 18.36
CA GLU A 48 -16.97 -2.66 17.59
C GLU A 48 -16.56 -2.37 16.15
N ILE A 49 -17.13 -1.32 15.60
CA ILE A 49 -16.79 -0.90 14.23
C ILE A 49 -15.34 -0.45 14.17
N ILE A 50 -14.89 0.30 15.15
CA ILE A 50 -13.49 0.74 15.23
C ILE A 50 -12.57 -0.46 15.30
N ARG A 51 -12.88 -1.44 16.13
CA ARG A 51 -12.03 -2.63 16.24
C ARG A 51 -11.98 -3.41 14.93
N ALA A 52 -13.11 -3.48 14.23
CA ALA A 52 -13.15 -4.19 12.95
C ALA A 52 -12.27 -3.51 11.91
N PHE A 53 -12.31 -2.17 11.84
CA PHE A 53 -11.45 -1.45 10.91
C PHE A 53 -9.98 -1.59 11.30
N CYS A 54 -9.66 -1.51 12.58
CA CYS A 54 -8.28 -1.66 13.03
C CYS A 54 -7.76 -3.07 12.69
N LYS A 55 -8.59 -4.10 12.88
CA LYS A 55 -8.19 -5.45 12.51
C LYS A 55 -7.95 -5.56 11.01
N MET A 56 -8.79 -4.91 10.22
CA MET A 56 -8.64 -4.90 8.77
C MET A 56 -7.27 -4.33 8.36
N PHE A 57 -6.88 -3.23 8.98
CA PHE A 57 -5.58 -2.63 8.69
C PHE A 57 -4.42 -3.51 9.16
N ARG A 58 -4.57 -4.15 10.32
CA ARG A 58 -3.54 -5.07 10.81
C ARG A 58 -3.36 -6.23 9.83
N ASP A 59 -4.46 -6.81 9.37
CA ASP A 59 -4.40 -7.91 8.42
C ASP A 59 -3.72 -7.47 7.14
N PHE A 60 -3.99 -6.25 6.69
CA PHE A 60 -3.35 -5.71 5.50
C PHE A 60 -1.82 -5.71 5.64
N PHE A 61 -1.32 -5.20 6.76
CA PHE A 61 0.12 -5.14 6.95
C PHE A 61 0.76 -6.52 7.08
N ASP A 62 0.06 -7.45 7.72
CA ASP A 62 0.56 -8.82 7.79
C ASP A 62 0.60 -9.46 6.41
N ASP A 63 -0.39 -9.16 5.57
CA ASP A 63 -0.42 -9.70 4.21
C ASP A 63 0.69 -9.13 3.34
N VAL A 64 0.99 -7.85 3.49
CA VAL A 64 1.91 -7.18 2.58
C VAL A 64 3.36 -7.22 3.08
N LEU A 65 3.58 -7.15 4.39
CA LEU A 65 4.94 -7.09 4.96
C LEU A 65 5.36 -8.38 5.65
N GLY A 66 4.43 -9.32 5.80
CA GLY A 66 4.75 -10.60 6.42
C GLY A 66 4.07 -10.77 7.76
N GLU A 67 3.90 -12.03 8.14
CA GLU A 67 3.23 -12.38 9.38
C GLU A 67 3.93 -11.72 10.56
N GLY A 68 3.13 -11.10 11.43
CA GLY A 68 3.66 -10.43 12.62
C GLY A 68 4.02 -8.98 12.40
N ALA A 69 3.98 -8.49 11.17
CA ALA A 69 4.34 -7.10 10.90
C ALA A 69 3.42 -6.14 11.61
N SER A 70 2.11 -6.41 11.62
CA SER A 70 1.15 -5.52 12.26
C SER A 70 1.42 -5.37 13.74
N GLU A 71 1.78 -6.46 14.40
CA GLU A 71 2.08 -6.41 15.82
C GLU A 71 3.27 -5.49 16.09
N THR A 72 4.29 -5.59 15.25
CA THR A 72 5.47 -4.74 15.38
C THR A 72 5.12 -3.27 15.12
N ILE A 73 4.35 -3.02 14.08
CA ILE A 73 3.99 -1.65 13.69
C ILE A 73 3.16 -0.96 14.77
N PHE A 74 2.18 -1.67 15.32
CA PHE A 74 1.21 -1.06 16.24
C PHE A 74 1.54 -1.27 17.71
N THR A 75 2.69 -1.84 18.01
CA THR A 75 3.13 -2.00 19.39
C THR A 75 3.12 -0.65 20.10
N GLY A 76 2.49 -0.60 21.27
CA GLY A 76 2.41 0.62 22.06
C GLY A 76 1.40 1.63 21.56
N LYS A 77 0.70 1.33 20.48
CA LYS A 77 -0.32 2.23 19.95
C LYS A 77 -1.70 1.83 20.45
N LYS A 78 -2.56 2.84 20.63
CA LYS A 78 -3.94 2.57 20.96
C LYS A 78 -4.65 1.98 19.77
N THR A 79 -5.73 1.22 20.04
CA THR A 79 -6.59 0.71 18.98
C THR A 79 -7.49 1.86 18.52
N SER A 80 -6.88 2.80 17.82
CA SER A 80 -7.54 4.02 17.35
C SER A 80 -7.59 4.01 15.84
N ILE A 81 -8.80 4.14 15.29
CA ILE A 81 -8.95 4.13 13.85
C ILE A 81 -8.18 5.30 13.21
N ALA A 82 -8.10 6.43 13.90
CA ALA A 82 -7.36 7.58 13.39
C ALA A 82 -5.87 7.27 13.29
N VAL A 83 -5.31 6.62 14.31
CA VAL A 83 -3.89 6.25 14.32
C VAL A 83 -3.61 5.20 13.24
N TYR A 84 -4.45 4.19 13.14
CA TYR A 84 -4.26 3.12 12.18
C TYR A 84 -4.39 3.64 10.75
N LEU A 85 -5.36 4.51 10.51
CA LEU A 85 -5.56 5.07 9.18
C LEU A 85 -4.37 5.94 8.76
N GLU A 86 -3.84 6.73 9.70
CA GLU A 86 -2.68 7.57 9.42
C GLU A 86 -1.49 6.73 8.98
N ILE A 87 -1.24 5.64 9.71
CA ILE A 87 -0.13 4.74 9.38
C ILE A 87 -0.37 4.07 8.03
N TYR A 88 -1.60 3.64 7.79
CA TYR A 88 -1.95 3.03 6.52
C TYR A 88 -1.74 3.99 5.36
N GLU A 89 -2.17 5.24 5.51
CA GLU A 89 -1.99 6.24 4.45
C GLU A 89 -0.53 6.58 4.24
N ASP A 90 0.26 6.55 5.31
CA ASP A 90 1.70 6.79 5.18
C ASP A 90 2.36 5.70 4.34
N PHE A 91 1.96 4.45 4.57
CA PHE A 91 2.47 3.34 3.78
C PHE A 91 2.04 3.47 2.31
N LEU A 92 0.79 3.85 2.07
CA LEU A 92 0.33 4.03 0.69
C LEU A 92 1.11 5.12 -0.04
N ALA A 93 1.45 6.19 0.68
CA ALA A 93 2.26 7.27 0.09
C ALA A 93 3.65 6.75 -0.26
N PHE A 94 4.22 5.92 0.60
CA PHE A 94 5.52 5.30 0.34
C PHE A 94 5.47 4.44 -0.94
N VAL A 95 4.44 3.61 -1.07
CA VAL A 95 4.27 2.78 -2.26
C VAL A 95 4.05 3.62 -3.51
N ARG A 96 3.25 4.70 -3.39
CA ARG A 96 2.99 5.58 -4.52
C ARG A 96 4.27 6.20 -5.04
N GLY A 97 5.16 6.62 -4.14
CA GLY A 97 6.44 7.17 -4.55
C GLY A 97 7.27 6.18 -5.35
N GLN A 98 7.26 4.91 -4.93
CA GLN A 98 7.97 3.87 -5.67
C GLN A 98 7.36 3.65 -7.05
N LYS A 99 6.04 3.64 -7.14
CA LYS A 99 5.35 3.42 -8.40
C LYS A 99 5.56 4.59 -9.37
N ASP A 100 5.62 5.80 -8.85
CA ASP A 100 5.90 6.95 -9.70
C ASP A 100 7.28 6.81 -10.35
N GLY A 101 8.28 6.40 -9.58
CA GLY A 101 9.60 6.15 -10.11
C GLY A 101 9.61 5.05 -11.15
N MET A 102 8.84 3.98 -10.91
CA MET A 102 8.73 2.88 -11.85
C MET A 102 8.09 3.34 -13.16
N ASN A 103 7.05 4.17 -13.07
CA ASN A 103 6.38 4.68 -14.26
C ASN A 103 7.33 5.55 -15.10
N GLU A 104 8.18 6.32 -14.45
CA GLU A 104 9.17 7.09 -15.16
C GLU A 104 10.15 6.19 -15.91
N LEU A 105 10.54 5.06 -15.29
CA LEU A 105 11.39 4.09 -15.96
C LEU A 105 10.71 3.48 -17.17
N PHE A 106 9.44 3.14 -17.04
CA PHE A 106 8.68 2.57 -18.15
C PHE A 106 8.65 3.53 -19.33
N ILE A 107 8.40 4.81 -19.04
CA ILE A 107 8.38 5.83 -20.08
C ILE A 107 9.75 5.95 -20.73
N LYS A 108 10.79 5.98 -19.91
CA LYS A 108 12.16 6.14 -20.39
C LYS A 108 12.60 5.00 -21.31
N TYR A 109 12.20 3.78 -20.95
CA TYR A 109 12.69 2.59 -21.67
C TYR A 109 11.67 1.99 -22.62
N GLN A 110 10.67 2.76 -23.03
CA GLN A 110 9.71 2.35 -24.05
C GLN A 110 9.60 3.41 -25.15
N PRO A 111 10.73 3.74 -25.77
CA PRO A 111 10.72 4.82 -26.79
C PRO A 111 9.82 4.51 -27.98
N ASN A 112 9.69 3.24 -28.35
CA ASN A 112 8.84 2.89 -29.49
C ASN A 112 7.40 3.28 -29.30
N ARG A 113 6.90 3.14 -28.05
CA ARG A 113 5.53 3.53 -27.77
C ARG A 113 5.35 5.04 -27.92
N GLN A 114 6.29 5.80 -27.40
CA GLN A 114 6.23 7.27 -27.53
C GLN A 114 6.39 7.70 -28.96
N GLN A 115 7.29 7.07 -29.68
CA GLN A 115 7.51 7.38 -31.08
C GLN A 115 6.26 7.13 -31.91
N ARG A 116 5.57 6.02 -31.64
CA ARG A 116 4.35 5.72 -32.37
C ARG A 116 3.27 6.75 -32.10
N ARG A 117 3.14 7.19 -30.85
CA ARG A 117 2.15 8.21 -30.52
C ARG A 117 2.48 9.53 -31.19
N THR A 118 3.75 9.89 -31.21
CA THR A 118 4.19 11.11 -31.85
C THR A 118 3.96 11.03 -33.34
N ALA A 119 4.30 9.90 -33.95
CA ALA A 119 4.09 9.70 -35.38
C ALA A 119 2.62 9.79 -35.76
N ALA A 120 1.75 9.18 -34.92
CA ALA A 120 0.33 9.22 -35.17
C ALA A 120 -0.20 10.64 -35.13
N LYS A 121 0.27 11.43 -34.18
CA LYS A 121 -0.13 12.83 -34.10
C LYS A 121 0.36 13.63 -35.30
N THR A 122 1.57 13.33 -35.74
CA THR A 122 2.15 14.02 -36.87
C THR A 122 1.42 13.72 -38.15
N LYS A 123 0.97 12.48 -38.31
CA LYS A 123 0.29 12.06 -39.52
C LYS A 123 -1.09 12.67 -39.67
N LYS A 124 -1.64 13.16 -38.59
CA LYS A 124 -2.93 13.83 -38.65
C LYS A 124 -2.77 15.28 -39.01
#